data_eccd742d15a00f7915e9fb4ecca49c7c
#
_entry.id   eccd742d15a00f7915e9fb4ecca49c7c
#
_cell.length_a   1.000
_cell.length_b   1.000
_cell.length_c   1.000
_cell.angle_alpha   90.00
_cell.angle_beta   90.00
_cell.angle_gamma   90.00
#
_symmetry.space_group_name_H-M   'P 1'
#
loop_
_entity.id
_entity.type
_entity.pdbx_description
1 polymer ?
#
loop_
_entity_poly.entity_id
_entity_poly.type
_entity_poly.pdbx_seq_one_letter_code
_entity_poly.pdbx_strand_id
1 'polypeptide(L)'
;FFPAALQASPDLDAPDALELLRRAPDPDQAAQLSRSTISAALRRANRRDIDDKTTRLQAVLHAEPLRQSAVIQLAYAAIVTSEVAVIETLNTQISQLGQVVSAHFGRHRDAEIYPSQPGLGAILASRVLGEFGDDPHRFVDAKAPKWYAGTAPVTRASGKKKIVLARYARNRRLGDALQQWAFCSMRGSPGAKAYYQQLRARNIGHQAALRQLANRLVGNRGDEPE
;
A
#
# COMPACT_ATOMS: atom_id res chain seq x y z
N PHE A 1 16.86 6.81 -20.80
CA PHE A 1 17.81 7.93 -20.89
C PHE A 1 18.66 8.00 -19.62
N PHE A 2 18.15 7.58 -18.47
CA PHE A 2 18.86 7.62 -17.17
C PHE A 2 18.78 6.26 -16.44
N PRO A 3 19.43 5.20 -16.96
CA PRO A 3 19.34 3.85 -16.38
C PRO A 3 19.96 3.76 -14.99
N ALA A 4 20.98 4.58 -14.65
CA ALA A 4 21.56 4.62 -13.32
C ALA A 4 20.57 5.00 -12.24
N ALA A 5 19.56 5.83 -12.51
CA ALA A 5 18.50 6.16 -11.56
C ALA A 5 17.67 4.92 -11.16
N LEU A 6 17.33 4.05 -12.12
CA LEU A 6 16.60 2.80 -11.87
C LEU A 6 17.44 1.78 -11.08
N GLN A 7 18.75 1.72 -11.35
CA GLN A 7 19.67 0.86 -10.61
C GLN A 7 19.91 1.36 -9.19
N ALA A 8 19.97 2.68 -9.03
CA ALA A 8 20.13 3.34 -7.73
C ALA A 8 18.90 3.15 -6.84
N SER A 9 17.71 3.33 -7.42
CA SER A 9 16.44 3.30 -6.71
C SER A 9 15.39 2.53 -7.52
N PRO A 10 15.07 1.28 -7.14
CA PRO A 10 14.00 0.51 -7.77
C PRO A 10 12.62 1.20 -7.67
N ASP A 11 12.40 1.92 -6.57
CA ASP A 11 11.22 2.74 -6.31
C ASP A 11 11.57 4.21 -6.55
N LEU A 12 11.21 4.75 -7.73
CA LEU A 12 11.49 6.16 -8.08
C LEU A 12 10.59 7.17 -7.35
N ASP A 13 9.46 6.74 -6.81
CA ASP A 13 8.56 7.56 -5.97
C ASP A 13 8.97 7.62 -4.49
N ALA A 14 10.01 6.88 -4.11
CA ALA A 14 10.56 6.93 -2.76
C ALA A 14 11.14 8.33 -2.45
N PRO A 15 10.99 8.85 -1.19
CA PRO A 15 11.42 10.20 -0.84
C PRO A 15 12.88 10.51 -1.10
N ASP A 16 13.78 9.54 -0.92
CA ASP A 16 15.21 9.67 -1.21
C ASP A 16 15.47 9.71 -2.73
N ALA A 17 14.75 8.92 -3.51
CA ALA A 17 14.86 8.93 -4.97
C ALA A 17 14.37 10.26 -5.55
N LEU A 18 13.21 10.75 -5.12
CA LEU A 18 12.66 12.05 -5.54
C LEU A 18 13.60 13.20 -5.19
N GLU A 19 14.18 13.21 -3.98
CA GLU A 19 15.15 14.24 -3.57
C GLU A 19 16.41 14.22 -4.44
N LEU A 20 16.92 13.04 -4.81
CA LEU A 20 18.08 12.90 -5.70
C LEU A 20 17.74 13.31 -7.14
N LEU A 21 16.61 12.87 -7.69
CA LEU A 21 16.14 13.22 -9.03
C LEU A 21 15.82 14.71 -9.17
N ARG A 22 15.29 15.34 -8.13
CA ARG A 22 15.07 16.79 -8.08
C ARG A 22 16.37 17.58 -8.20
N ARG A 23 17.46 17.07 -7.63
CA ARG A 23 18.78 17.71 -7.67
C ARG A 23 19.58 17.39 -8.91
N ALA A 24 19.38 16.20 -9.44
CA ALA A 24 20.11 15.66 -10.57
C ALA A 24 19.15 14.89 -11.49
N PRO A 25 18.38 15.60 -12.32
CA PRO A 25 17.39 15.02 -13.22
C PRO A 25 18.00 14.32 -14.44
N ASP A 26 19.30 14.39 -14.63
CA ASP A 26 20.03 13.76 -15.72
C ASP A 26 21.30 13.06 -15.23
N PRO A 27 21.90 12.18 -16.07
CA PRO A 27 23.09 11.43 -15.70
C PRO A 27 24.34 12.29 -15.38
N ASP A 28 24.51 13.42 -16.09
CA ASP A 28 25.69 14.27 -15.90
C ASP A 28 25.64 15.00 -14.57
N GLN A 29 24.48 15.50 -14.16
CA GLN A 29 24.26 16.09 -12.85
C GLN A 29 24.36 15.03 -11.74
N ALA A 30 23.87 13.81 -12.00
CA ALA A 30 23.95 12.72 -11.03
C ALA A 30 25.39 12.29 -10.74
N ALA A 31 26.23 12.28 -11.77
CA ALA A 31 27.67 12.00 -11.62
C ALA A 31 28.42 13.06 -10.78
N GLN A 32 27.83 14.24 -10.56
CA GLN A 32 28.39 15.32 -9.73
C GLN A 32 27.86 15.33 -8.29
N LEU A 33 26.91 14.47 -7.94
CA LEU A 33 26.34 14.42 -6.60
C LEU A 33 27.42 14.00 -5.59
N SER A 34 27.64 14.86 -4.60
CA SER A 34 28.59 14.57 -3.53
C SER A 34 28.06 13.48 -2.58
N ARG A 35 28.99 12.78 -1.93
CA ARG A 35 28.67 11.81 -0.86
C ARG A 35 27.79 12.43 0.23
N SER A 36 28.05 13.69 0.61
CA SER A 36 27.27 14.41 1.62
C SER A 36 25.84 14.66 1.18
N THR A 37 25.64 15.01 -0.09
CA THR A 37 24.30 15.23 -0.66
C THR A 37 23.48 13.95 -0.67
N ILE A 38 24.05 12.82 -1.11
CA ILE A 38 23.41 11.51 -1.12
C ILE A 38 23.05 11.08 0.31
N SER A 39 24.03 11.17 1.24
CA SER A 39 23.82 10.85 2.65
C SER A 39 22.71 11.70 3.29
N ALA A 40 22.63 13.00 2.97
CA ALA A 40 21.59 13.89 3.47
C ALA A 40 20.20 13.51 2.96
N ALA A 41 20.07 13.11 1.70
CA ALA A 41 18.80 12.62 1.13
C ALA A 41 18.33 11.33 1.85
N LEU A 42 19.23 10.37 2.05
CA LEU A 42 18.94 9.14 2.76
C LEU A 42 18.51 9.38 4.23
N ARG A 43 19.17 10.31 4.93
CA ARG A 43 18.80 10.70 6.31
C ARG A 43 17.41 11.30 6.39
N ARG A 44 17.06 12.23 5.48
CA ARG A 44 15.72 12.83 5.43
C ARG A 44 14.64 11.79 5.14
N ALA A 45 14.93 10.79 4.34
CA ALA A 45 14.05 9.67 4.06
C ALA A 45 14.03 8.59 5.16
N ASN A 46 14.67 8.83 6.31
CA ASN A 46 14.78 7.89 7.44
C ASN A 46 15.28 6.48 7.01
N ARG A 47 16.21 6.43 6.06
CA ARG A 47 16.81 5.16 5.63
C ARG A 47 17.76 4.62 6.69
N ARG A 48 17.89 3.30 6.77
CA ARG A 48 18.89 2.60 7.57
C ARG A 48 20.14 2.35 6.73
N ASP A 49 21.26 2.07 7.38
CA ASP A 49 22.55 1.72 6.75
C ASP A 49 23.00 2.79 5.74
N ILE A 50 23.01 4.05 6.22
CA ILE A 50 23.23 5.23 5.37
C ILE A 50 24.58 5.19 4.67
N ASP A 51 25.64 4.80 5.35
CA ASP A 51 27.00 4.83 4.79
C ASP A 51 27.17 3.81 3.66
N ASP A 52 26.68 2.59 3.85
CA ASP A 52 26.70 1.53 2.83
C ASP A 52 25.86 1.90 1.62
N LYS A 53 24.64 2.41 1.88
CA LYS A 53 23.75 2.89 0.81
C LYS A 53 24.35 4.07 0.06
N THR A 54 24.93 5.03 0.76
CA THR A 54 25.60 6.18 0.14
C THR A 54 26.73 5.72 -0.78
N THR A 55 27.55 4.78 -0.32
CA THR A 55 28.66 4.23 -1.13
C THR A 55 28.14 3.54 -2.37
N ARG A 56 27.09 2.69 -2.22
CA ARG A 56 26.48 1.99 -3.35
C ARG A 56 25.82 2.95 -4.34
N LEU A 57 25.05 3.91 -3.86
CA LEU A 57 24.37 4.91 -4.70
C LEU A 57 25.38 5.76 -5.46
N GLN A 58 26.43 6.23 -4.78
CA GLN A 58 27.48 6.99 -5.40
C GLN A 58 28.17 6.21 -6.51
N ALA A 59 28.53 4.94 -6.27
CA ALA A 59 29.15 4.09 -7.28
C ALA A 59 28.27 3.92 -8.52
N VAL A 60 26.96 3.74 -8.34
CA VAL A 60 26.00 3.58 -9.46
C VAL A 60 25.79 4.89 -10.21
N LEU A 61 25.62 6.01 -9.51
CA LEU A 61 25.34 7.32 -10.12
C LEU A 61 26.56 7.93 -10.81
N HIS A 62 27.79 7.60 -10.33
CA HIS A 62 29.06 8.04 -10.92
C HIS A 62 29.61 7.08 -11.99
N ALA A 63 28.97 5.91 -12.19
CA ALA A 63 29.35 5.03 -13.29
C ALA A 63 29.19 5.74 -14.65
N GLU A 64 30.06 5.42 -15.58
CA GLU A 64 30.03 6.04 -16.91
C GLU A 64 28.68 5.77 -17.60
N PRO A 65 27.88 6.81 -17.85
CA PRO A 65 26.53 6.61 -18.41
C PRO A 65 26.55 6.40 -19.91
N LEU A 66 25.61 5.62 -20.42
CA LEU A 66 25.26 5.66 -21.82
C LEU A 66 24.67 7.05 -22.12
N ARG A 67 25.37 7.86 -22.91
CA ARG A 67 24.98 9.24 -23.20
C ARG A 67 24.06 9.33 -24.41
N GLN A 68 23.05 10.18 -24.30
CA GLN A 68 22.24 10.66 -25.40
C GLN A 68 22.77 12.00 -25.91
N SER A 69 22.26 12.48 -27.05
CA SER A 69 22.59 13.83 -27.51
C SER A 69 22.16 14.88 -26.49
N ALA A 70 22.87 16.00 -26.39
CA ALA A 70 22.60 17.06 -25.40
C ALA A 70 21.15 17.58 -25.47
N VAL A 71 20.57 17.68 -26.67
CA VAL A 71 19.19 18.14 -26.86
C VAL A 71 18.19 17.13 -26.24
N ILE A 72 18.39 15.84 -26.48
CA ILE A 72 17.55 14.78 -25.92
C ILE A 72 17.70 14.77 -24.40
N GLN A 73 18.91 14.90 -23.89
CA GLN A 73 19.19 14.89 -22.45
C GLN A 73 18.51 16.07 -21.75
N LEU A 74 18.57 17.29 -22.30
CA LEU A 74 17.88 18.46 -21.78
C LEU A 74 16.36 18.28 -21.76
N ALA A 75 15.78 17.74 -22.84
CA ALA A 75 14.34 17.50 -22.90
C ALA A 75 13.87 16.50 -21.82
N TYR A 76 14.59 15.39 -21.67
CA TYR A 76 14.24 14.40 -20.64
C TYR A 76 14.52 14.89 -19.23
N ALA A 77 15.56 15.68 -18.98
CA ALA A 77 15.81 16.30 -17.69
C ALA A 77 14.64 17.23 -17.29
N ALA A 78 14.12 18.02 -18.24
CA ALA A 78 12.94 18.86 -18.00
C ALA A 78 11.69 18.01 -17.66
N ILE A 79 11.49 16.86 -18.33
CA ILE A 79 10.39 15.93 -18.02
C ILE A 79 10.56 15.37 -16.61
N VAL A 80 11.76 14.86 -16.26
CA VAL A 80 12.03 14.33 -14.90
C VAL A 80 11.75 15.38 -13.83
N THR A 81 12.21 16.62 -14.03
CA THR A 81 11.97 17.73 -13.09
C THR A 81 10.46 17.98 -12.91
N SER A 82 9.70 17.97 -14.00
CA SER A 82 8.25 18.19 -13.97
C SER A 82 7.54 17.03 -13.26
N GLU A 83 7.87 15.79 -13.58
CA GLU A 83 7.26 14.60 -12.97
C GLU A 83 7.57 14.52 -11.46
N VAL A 84 8.80 14.81 -11.05
CA VAL A 84 9.17 14.86 -9.63
C VAL A 84 8.33 15.90 -8.88
N ALA A 85 8.14 17.11 -9.44
CA ALA A 85 7.32 18.14 -8.82
C ALA A 85 5.85 17.72 -8.67
N VAL A 86 5.30 17.03 -9.68
CA VAL A 86 3.92 16.48 -9.62
C VAL A 86 3.83 15.43 -8.52
N ILE A 87 4.76 14.47 -8.46
CA ILE A 87 4.75 13.41 -7.45
C ILE A 87 4.91 13.99 -6.03
N GLU A 88 5.82 14.92 -5.81
CA GLU A 88 6.00 15.61 -4.52
C GLU A 88 4.72 16.33 -4.08
N THR A 89 4.05 17.03 -5.02
CA THR A 89 2.76 17.68 -4.77
C THR A 89 1.70 16.67 -4.36
N LEU A 90 1.56 15.57 -5.11
CA LEU A 90 0.60 14.52 -4.80
C LEU A 90 0.87 13.89 -3.43
N ASN A 91 2.12 13.59 -3.10
CA ASN A 91 2.50 13.03 -1.80
C ASN A 91 2.15 13.98 -0.65
N THR A 92 2.35 15.29 -0.84
CA THR A 92 1.96 16.31 0.12
C THR A 92 0.44 16.35 0.32
N GLN A 93 -0.33 16.35 -0.76
CA GLN A 93 -1.79 16.34 -0.71
C GLN A 93 -2.34 15.06 -0.06
N ILE A 94 -1.79 13.89 -0.39
CA ILE A 94 -2.14 12.61 0.23
C ILE A 94 -1.90 12.66 1.74
N SER A 95 -0.76 13.20 2.18
CA SER A 95 -0.45 13.34 3.60
C SER A 95 -1.44 14.26 4.32
N GLN A 96 -1.76 15.42 3.74
CA GLN A 96 -2.73 16.38 4.29
C GLN A 96 -4.13 15.78 4.38
N LEU A 97 -4.61 15.13 3.32
CA LEU A 97 -5.90 14.43 3.32
C LEU A 97 -5.92 13.31 4.37
N GLY A 98 -4.82 12.57 4.52
CA GLY A 98 -4.68 11.55 5.55
C GLY A 98 -4.83 12.12 6.96
N GLN A 99 -4.25 13.29 7.24
CA GLN A 99 -4.41 13.99 8.53
C GLN A 99 -5.87 14.40 8.78
N VAL A 100 -6.53 14.99 7.78
CA VAL A 100 -7.94 15.39 7.86
C VAL A 100 -8.81 14.17 8.14
N VAL A 101 -8.64 13.08 7.40
CA VAL A 101 -9.39 11.83 7.60
C VAL A 101 -9.18 11.29 9.02
N SER A 102 -7.93 11.25 9.49
CA SER A 102 -7.61 10.75 10.84
C SER A 102 -8.24 11.60 11.94
N ALA A 103 -8.22 12.93 11.79
CA ALA A 103 -8.82 13.85 12.74
C ALA A 103 -10.35 13.72 12.81
N HIS A 104 -11.02 13.54 11.67
CA HIS A 104 -12.46 13.32 11.64
C HIS A 104 -12.85 11.94 12.14
N PHE A 105 -12.11 10.91 11.78
CA PHE A 105 -12.34 9.54 12.26
C PHE A 105 -12.24 9.46 13.79
N GLY A 106 -11.25 10.12 14.40
CA GLY A 106 -11.09 10.14 15.86
C GLY A 106 -12.27 10.75 16.65
N ARG A 107 -13.20 11.46 15.99
CA ARG A 107 -14.43 11.99 16.58
C ARG A 107 -15.64 11.06 16.41
N HIS A 108 -15.50 10.00 15.64
CA HIS A 108 -16.59 9.06 15.40
C HIS A 108 -16.83 8.20 16.65
N ARG A 109 -18.11 7.88 16.95
CA ARG A 109 -18.48 7.04 18.11
C ARG A 109 -17.76 5.69 18.16
N ASP A 110 -17.48 5.10 16.99
CA ASP A 110 -16.83 3.79 16.86
C ASP A 110 -15.32 3.92 16.62
N ALA A 111 -14.74 5.12 16.84
CA ALA A 111 -13.32 5.39 16.59
C ALA A 111 -12.37 4.48 17.37
N GLU A 112 -12.77 3.99 18.53
CA GLU A 112 -11.97 3.08 19.36
C GLU A 112 -12.10 1.62 18.94
N ILE A 113 -13.28 1.23 18.42
CA ILE A 113 -13.58 -0.16 18.04
C ILE A 113 -12.73 -0.62 16.86
N TYR A 114 -12.61 0.23 15.84
CA TYR A 114 -11.90 -0.16 14.61
C TYR A 114 -10.39 -0.35 14.81
N PRO A 115 -9.66 0.58 15.45
CA PRO A 115 -8.22 0.41 15.70
C PRO A 115 -7.89 -0.73 16.68
N SER A 116 -8.85 -1.17 17.51
CA SER A 116 -8.65 -2.36 18.35
C SER A 116 -8.52 -3.64 17.53
N GLN A 117 -9.01 -3.62 16.28
CA GLN A 117 -8.88 -4.74 15.38
C GLN A 117 -7.47 -4.80 14.76
N PRO A 118 -6.85 -5.98 14.68
CA PRO A 118 -5.48 -6.10 14.21
C PRO A 118 -5.35 -5.59 12.76
N GLY A 119 -4.40 -4.67 12.54
CA GLY A 119 -4.07 -4.15 11.23
C GLY A 119 -4.94 -3.00 10.72
N LEU A 120 -5.90 -2.50 11.52
CA LEU A 120 -6.67 -1.30 11.22
C LEU A 120 -6.04 -0.06 11.88
N GLY A 121 -5.14 0.62 11.15
CA GLY A 121 -4.76 1.98 11.49
C GLY A 121 -5.85 2.98 11.10
N ALA A 122 -5.78 4.24 11.58
CA ALA A 122 -6.82 5.26 11.43
C ALA A 122 -7.34 5.43 9.99
N ILE A 123 -6.45 5.44 9.00
CA ILE A 123 -6.83 5.62 7.58
C ILE A 123 -7.60 4.42 7.04
N LEU A 124 -7.12 3.19 7.30
CA LEU A 124 -7.81 1.99 6.82
C LEU A 124 -9.11 1.75 7.60
N ALA A 125 -9.12 2.04 8.90
CA ALA A 125 -10.30 1.99 9.73
C ALA A 125 -11.39 2.95 9.24
N SER A 126 -11.04 4.20 8.95
CA SER A 126 -11.99 5.18 8.39
C SER A 126 -12.53 4.77 7.02
N ARG A 127 -11.68 4.16 6.17
CA ARG A 127 -12.11 3.62 4.89
C ARG A 127 -13.11 2.46 5.07
N VAL A 128 -12.80 1.54 5.96
CA VAL A 128 -13.68 0.39 6.26
C VAL A 128 -15.01 0.88 6.85
N LEU A 129 -14.97 1.82 7.80
CA LEU A 129 -16.17 2.45 8.36
C LEU A 129 -17.02 3.13 7.29
N GLY A 130 -16.41 3.98 6.45
CA GLY A 130 -17.13 4.68 5.38
C GLY A 130 -17.82 3.76 4.37
N GLU A 131 -17.26 2.57 4.12
CA GLU A 131 -17.88 1.58 3.23
C GLU A 131 -18.95 0.73 3.94
N PHE A 132 -18.81 0.47 5.23
CA PHE A 132 -19.87 -0.19 6.04
C PHE A 132 -21.03 0.76 6.34
N GLY A 133 -20.75 2.03 6.57
CA GLY A 133 -21.70 3.05 7.01
C GLY A 133 -22.01 2.98 8.50
N ASP A 134 -22.72 3.99 8.99
CA ASP A 134 -23.01 4.22 10.40
C ASP A 134 -24.34 3.62 10.88
N ASP A 135 -25.15 3.14 9.93
CA ASP A 135 -26.45 2.54 10.25
C ASP A 135 -26.26 1.11 10.75
N PRO A 136 -26.54 0.83 12.03
CA PRO A 136 -26.44 -0.52 12.60
C PRO A 136 -27.44 -1.50 11.96
N HIS A 137 -28.52 -1.00 11.36
CA HIS A 137 -29.57 -1.81 10.71
C HIS A 137 -29.36 -1.99 9.21
N ARG A 138 -28.27 -1.44 8.66
CA ARG A 138 -27.95 -1.57 7.22
C ARG A 138 -27.84 -3.03 6.74
N PHE A 139 -27.38 -3.90 7.62
CA PHE A 139 -27.22 -5.32 7.31
C PHE A 139 -28.15 -6.17 8.20
N VAL A 140 -28.92 -7.05 7.59
CA VAL A 140 -29.93 -7.87 8.26
C VAL A 140 -29.31 -8.89 9.21
N ASP A 141 -28.11 -9.37 8.89
CA ASP A 141 -27.36 -10.35 9.68
C ASP A 141 -25.84 -10.23 9.46
N ALA A 142 -25.06 -10.95 10.24
CA ALA A 142 -23.58 -10.98 10.13
C ALA A 142 -23.07 -11.59 8.81
N LYS A 143 -23.92 -12.21 7.99
CA LYS A 143 -23.55 -12.78 6.68
C LYS A 143 -23.71 -11.75 5.56
N ALA A 144 -24.65 -10.83 5.69
CA ALA A 144 -24.94 -9.81 4.68
C ALA A 144 -23.71 -8.93 4.32
N PRO A 145 -22.92 -8.39 5.27
CA PRO A 145 -21.70 -7.65 4.94
C PRO A 145 -20.65 -8.50 4.21
N LYS A 146 -20.55 -9.81 4.50
CA LYS A 146 -19.63 -10.73 3.82
C LYS A 146 -20.04 -10.97 2.36
N TRP A 147 -21.35 -11.04 2.09
CA TRP A 147 -21.87 -11.14 0.72
C TRP A 147 -21.70 -9.83 -0.03
N TYR A 148 -22.02 -8.72 0.60
CA TYR A 148 -21.89 -7.38 0.03
C TYR A 148 -20.43 -7.05 -0.35
N ALA A 149 -19.48 -7.40 0.52
CA ALA A 149 -18.05 -7.23 0.25
C ALA A 149 -17.47 -8.28 -0.71
N GLY A 150 -18.18 -9.37 -0.97
CA GLY A 150 -17.71 -10.48 -1.80
C GLY A 150 -16.61 -11.33 -1.15
N THR A 151 -16.48 -11.27 0.18
CA THR A 151 -15.55 -12.14 0.92
C THR A 151 -16.09 -13.55 1.07
N ALA A 152 -17.42 -13.69 1.21
CA ALA A 152 -18.09 -14.99 1.21
C ALA A 152 -18.18 -15.57 -0.21
N PRO A 153 -17.85 -16.87 -0.38
CA PRO A 153 -17.92 -17.53 -1.69
C PRO A 153 -19.36 -17.78 -2.14
N VAL A 154 -19.50 -18.09 -3.43
CA VAL A 154 -20.75 -18.62 -4.00
C VAL A 154 -20.60 -20.12 -4.16
N THR A 155 -21.50 -20.88 -3.54
CA THR A 155 -21.56 -22.34 -3.73
C THR A 155 -22.62 -22.65 -4.76
N ARG A 156 -22.25 -23.36 -5.81
CA ARG A 156 -23.18 -23.94 -6.79
C ARG A 156 -23.17 -25.44 -6.58
N ALA A 157 -24.34 -26.01 -6.26
CA ALA A 157 -24.52 -27.43 -6.09
C ALA A 157 -25.60 -27.92 -7.06
N SER A 158 -25.34 -29.00 -7.79
CA SER A 158 -26.28 -29.68 -8.66
C SER A 158 -26.01 -31.17 -8.58
N GLY A 159 -26.94 -31.93 -8.00
CA GLY A 159 -26.77 -33.34 -7.73
C GLY A 159 -25.52 -33.62 -6.88
N LYS A 160 -24.64 -34.51 -7.38
CA LYS A 160 -23.37 -34.85 -6.70
C LYS A 160 -22.26 -33.81 -6.89
N LYS A 161 -22.46 -32.79 -7.74
CA LYS A 161 -21.43 -31.78 -8.06
C LYS A 161 -21.60 -30.53 -7.19
N LYS A 162 -20.53 -30.17 -6.46
CA LYS A 162 -20.45 -28.96 -5.65
C LYS A 162 -19.21 -28.16 -6.05
N ILE A 163 -19.44 -26.90 -6.49
CA ILE A 163 -18.37 -25.99 -6.90
C ILE A 163 -18.43 -24.74 -6.01
N VAL A 164 -17.29 -24.32 -5.49
CA VAL A 164 -17.15 -23.11 -4.69
C VAL A 164 -16.39 -22.07 -5.51
N LEU A 165 -17.04 -20.97 -5.79
CA LEU A 165 -16.53 -19.89 -6.65
C LEU A 165 -16.35 -18.60 -5.88
N ALA A 166 -15.43 -17.75 -6.34
CA ALA A 166 -15.33 -16.39 -5.85
C ALA A 166 -16.57 -15.58 -6.23
N ARG A 167 -17.03 -14.72 -5.32
CA ARG A 167 -18.13 -13.78 -5.59
C ARG A 167 -17.59 -12.54 -6.27
N TYR A 168 -17.94 -12.32 -7.53
CA TYR A 168 -17.55 -11.15 -8.31
C TYR A 168 -18.58 -10.02 -8.28
N ALA A 169 -19.88 -10.35 -8.13
CA ALA A 169 -20.93 -9.36 -7.89
C ALA A 169 -20.85 -8.89 -6.43
N ARG A 170 -20.17 -7.76 -6.21
CA ARG A 170 -19.85 -7.22 -4.89
C ARG A 170 -19.61 -5.71 -4.91
N ASN A 171 -19.67 -5.07 -3.76
CA ASN A 171 -19.08 -3.74 -3.61
C ASN A 171 -17.55 -3.87 -3.69
N ARG A 172 -16.97 -3.33 -4.79
CA ARG A 172 -15.52 -3.42 -5.04
C ARG A 172 -14.73 -2.63 -3.99
N ARG A 173 -15.20 -1.42 -3.63
CA ARG A 173 -14.50 -0.53 -2.69
C ARG A 173 -14.37 -1.18 -1.31
N LEU A 174 -15.47 -1.73 -0.78
CA LEU A 174 -15.45 -2.48 0.47
C LEU A 174 -14.58 -3.74 0.36
N GLY A 175 -14.72 -4.51 -0.73
CA GLY A 175 -13.91 -5.69 -0.96
C GLY A 175 -12.41 -5.41 -0.96
N ASP A 176 -11.98 -4.31 -1.55
CA ASP A 176 -10.58 -3.87 -1.58
C ASP A 176 -10.11 -3.39 -0.19
N ALA A 177 -10.96 -2.64 0.54
CA ALA A 177 -10.64 -2.21 1.91
C ALA A 177 -10.43 -3.41 2.84
N LEU A 178 -11.32 -4.41 2.76
CA LEU A 178 -11.22 -5.64 3.55
C LEU A 178 -10.03 -6.52 3.16
N GLN A 179 -9.63 -6.51 1.89
CA GLN A 179 -8.45 -7.22 1.45
C GLN A 179 -7.17 -6.56 1.98
N GLN A 180 -7.10 -5.23 2.00
CA GLN A 180 -6.01 -4.49 2.63
C GLN A 180 -5.99 -4.75 4.14
N TRP A 181 -7.15 -4.75 4.79
CA TRP A 181 -7.24 -5.11 6.20
C TRP A 181 -6.69 -6.51 6.48
N ALA A 182 -7.11 -7.52 5.72
CA ALA A 182 -6.58 -8.87 5.86
C ALA A 182 -5.05 -8.92 5.69
N PHE A 183 -4.51 -8.19 4.73
CA PHE A 183 -3.06 -8.11 4.54
C PHE A 183 -2.36 -7.45 5.73
N CYS A 184 -2.86 -6.32 6.19
CA CYS A 184 -2.28 -5.59 7.34
C CYS A 184 -2.40 -6.37 8.65
N SER A 185 -3.50 -7.13 8.84
CA SER A 185 -3.75 -7.91 10.07
C SER A 185 -2.67 -8.98 10.32
N MET A 186 -2.02 -9.49 9.27
CA MET A 186 -0.95 -10.48 9.41
C MET A 186 0.31 -9.95 10.11
N ARG A 187 0.50 -8.63 10.16
CA ARG A 187 1.61 -8.00 10.90
C ARG A 187 1.34 -7.88 12.39
N GLY A 188 0.08 -7.61 12.77
CA GLY A 188 -0.33 -7.36 14.14
C GLY A 188 -0.95 -8.55 14.85
N SER A 189 -1.33 -9.62 14.13
CA SER A 189 -2.01 -10.78 14.70
C SER A 189 -1.32 -12.09 14.32
N PRO A 190 -0.71 -12.80 15.28
CA PRO A 190 -0.16 -14.14 15.06
C PRO A 190 -1.21 -15.13 14.53
N GLY A 191 -2.46 -15.05 15.01
CA GLY A 191 -3.57 -15.89 14.57
C GLY A 191 -3.97 -15.63 13.12
N ALA A 192 -4.02 -14.37 12.67
CA ALA A 192 -4.27 -14.02 11.28
C ALA A 192 -3.15 -14.55 10.36
N LYS A 193 -1.90 -14.40 10.78
CA LYS A 193 -0.73 -14.91 10.06
C LYS A 193 -0.76 -16.43 9.95
N ALA A 194 -1.02 -17.13 11.06
CA ALA A 194 -1.09 -18.59 11.08
C ALA A 194 -2.22 -19.12 10.19
N TYR A 195 -3.40 -18.51 10.23
CA TYR A 195 -4.51 -18.87 9.36
C TYR A 195 -4.17 -18.68 7.88
N TYR A 196 -3.58 -17.54 7.52
CA TYR A 196 -3.12 -17.29 6.15
C TYR A 196 -2.10 -18.36 5.71
N GLN A 197 -1.10 -18.68 6.53
CA GLN A 197 -0.08 -19.68 6.24
C GLN A 197 -0.71 -21.08 6.05
N GLN A 198 -1.69 -21.44 6.88
CA GLN A 198 -2.44 -22.69 6.74
C GLN A 198 -3.16 -22.79 5.38
N LEU A 199 -3.75 -21.69 4.92
CA LEU A 199 -4.39 -21.63 3.59
C LEU A 199 -3.36 -21.77 2.47
N ARG A 200 -2.20 -21.12 2.59
CA ARG A 200 -1.11 -21.24 1.62
C ARG A 200 -0.54 -22.66 1.54
N ALA A 201 -0.40 -23.34 2.68
CA ALA A 201 0.03 -24.73 2.74
C ALA A 201 -0.95 -25.71 2.04
N ARG A 202 -2.22 -25.31 1.92
CA ARG A 202 -3.25 -26.05 1.14
C ARG A 202 -3.27 -25.64 -0.35
N ASN A 203 -2.22 -25.01 -0.87
CA ASN A 203 -2.11 -24.51 -2.25
C ASN A 203 -3.19 -23.47 -2.64
N ILE A 204 -3.81 -22.80 -1.67
CA ILE A 204 -4.73 -21.70 -1.97
C ILE A 204 -3.93 -20.48 -2.40
N GLY A 205 -4.26 -19.90 -3.56
CA GLY A 205 -3.57 -18.73 -4.10
C GLY A 205 -3.63 -17.52 -3.15
N HIS A 206 -2.63 -16.62 -3.22
CA HIS A 206 -2.48 -15.46 -2.34
C HIS A 206 -3.78 -14.65 -2.18
N GLN A 207 -4.38 -14.23 -3.30
CA GLN A 207 -5.60 -13.42 -3.30
C GLN A 207 -6.81 -14.16 -2.71
N ALA A 208 -6.90 -15.46 -2.92
CA ALA A 208 -7.96 -16.29 -2.35
C ALA A 208 -7.78 -16.50 -0.84
N ALA A 209 -6.53 -16.63 -0.39
CA ALA A 209 -6.20 -16.73 1.04
C ALA A 209 -6.52 -15.43 1.78
N LEU A 210 -6.14 -14.27 1.22
CA LEU A 210 -6.50 -12.96 1.80
C LEU A 210 -8.03 -12.76 1.86
N ARG A 211 -8.75 -13.14 0.81
CA ARG A 211 -10.22 -13.05 0.82
C ARG A 211 -10.86 -13.92 1.90
N GLN A 212 -10.34 -15.13 2.15
CA GLN A 212 -10.82 -15.99 3.22
C GLN A 212 -10.48 -15.42 4.60
N LEU A 213 -9.29 -14.84 4.78
CA LEU A 213 -8.92 -14.13 6.00
C LEU A 213 -9.83 -12.92 6.23
N ALA A 214 -10.09 -12.11 5.20
CA ALA A 214 -11.02 -10.99 5.26
C ALA A 214 -12.44 -11.44 5.68
N ASN A 215 -12.92 -12.56 5.12
CA ASN A 215 -14.22 -13.13 5.50
C ASN A 215 -14.29 -13.49 7.00
N ARG A 216 -13.19 -13.97 7.57
CA ARG A 216 -13.11 -14.29 9.00
C ARG A 216 -13.07 -13.05 9.86
N LEU A 217 -12.28 -12.03 9.48
CA LEU A 217 -12.19 -10.76 10.21
C LEU A 217 -13.52 -10.02 10.27
N VAL A 218 -14.28 -9.99 9.18
CA VAL A 218 -15.64 -9.40 9.15
C VAL A 218 -16.61 -10.16 10.05
N GLY A 219 -16.42 -11.46 10.25
CA GLY A 219 -17.28 -12.27 11.14
C GLY A 219 -17.09 -11.99 12.61
N ASN A 220 -15.88 -11.64 13.03
CA ASN A 220 -15.58 -11.36 14.43
C ASN A 220 -16.18 -10.03 14.94
N ARG A 221 -16.74 -9.19 14.06
CA ARG A 221 -17.46 -7.96 14.46
C ARG A 221 -18.86 -8.21 15.01
N GLY A 222 -19.42 -9.41 14.84
CA GLY A 222 -20.79 -9.74 15.26
C GLY A 222 -20.89 -10.59 16.52
N ASP A 223 -19.78 -11.05 17.05
CA ASP A 223 -19.74 -11.92 18.23
C ASP A 223 -19.20 -11.13 19.46
N GLU A 224 -19.77 -9.97 19.77
CA GLU A 224 -19.68 -9.47 21.15
C GLU A 224 -20.70 -10.27 21.98
N PRO A 225 -20.28 -10.94 23.08
CA PRO A 225 -21.22 -11.55 24.00
C PRO A 225 -22.06 -10.45 24.66
N GLU A 226 -23.38 -10.66 24.70
CA GLU A 226 -24.33 -9.90 25.48
C GLU A 226 -23.94 -9.90 26.97
#